data_430c5a565e60d9ad433f3ef2d07525f4
#
_entry.id   430c5a565e60d9ad433f3ef2d07525f4
#
_cell.length_a   1.000
_cell.length_b   1.000
_cell.length_c   1.000
_cell.angle_alpha   90.00
_cell.angle_beta   90.00
_cell.angle_gamma   90.00
#
_symmetry.space_group_name_H-M   'P 1'
#
loop_
_entity.id
_entity.type
_entity.pdbx_description
1 polymer ?
#
loop_
_entity_poly.entity_id
_entity_poly.type
_entity_poly.pdbx_seq_one_letter_code
_entity_poly.pdbx_strand_id
1 'polypeptide(L)'
;DIGTGSGILAIAALKLGAEVAEGVDIDPMCVRTAGENAQRNGVADKFTVLVGDLSDQASGEYNIITANIVAAAILSLAPHVPVLMAPGARFIASGIIDERRDEVLTGLKAAGLTPIEVKEKRGWVCIICKKSDEKEA
;
A
#
# COMPACT_ATOMS: atom_id res chain seq x y z
N ASP A 1 -0.71 -4.37 -2.48
CA ASP A 1 0.34 -3.38 -2.79
C ASP A 1 -0.10 -2.53 -3.98
N ILE A 2 -0.43 -1.28 -3.72
CA ILE A 2 -0.95 -0.35 -4.72
C ILE A 2 0.21 0.41 -5.35
N GLY A 3 0.32 0.37 -6.69
CA GLY A 3 1.49 0.82 -7.41
C GLY A 3 2.66 -0.15 -7.20
N THR A 4 2.40 -1.43 -7.38
CA THR A 4 3.34 -2.51 -6.98
C THR A 4 4.69 -2.47 -7.69
N GLY A 5 4.76 -1.88 -8.87
CA GLY A 5 6.01 -1.76 -9.64
C GLY A 5 6.68 -3.10 -9.86
N SER A 6 7.87 -3.27 -9.31
CA SER A 6 8.62 -4.53 -9.38
C SER A 6 8.05 -5.65 -8.52
N GLY A 7 7.06 -5.35 -7.67
CA GLY A 7 6.47 -6.31 -6.72
C GLY A 7 7.23 -6.45 -5.41
N ILE A 8 8.24 -5.64 -5.17
CA ILE A 8 9.17 -5.84 -4.05
C ILE A 8 8.47 -5.88 -2.69
N LEU A 9 7.53 -4.97 -2.42
CA LEU A 9 6.85 -4.93 -1.11
C LEU A 9 5.94 -6.15 -0.92
N ALA A 10 5.17 -6.51 -1.93
CA ALA A 10 4.30 -7.68 -1.88
C ALA A 10 5.10 -8.98 -1.74
N ILE A 11 6.19 -9.11 -2.50
CA ILE A 11 7.07 -10.28 -2.42
C ILE A 11 7.73 -10.37 -1.04
N ALA A 12 8.19 -9.23 -0.50
CA ALA A 12 8.74 -9.19 0.86
C ALA A 12 7.70 -9.62 1.90
N ALA A 13 6.46 -9.15 1.78
CA ALA A 13 5.39 -9.55 2.68
C ALA A 13 5.15 -11.06 2.65
N LEU A 14 5.12 -11.65 1.45
CA LEU A 14 4.97 -13.10 1.28
C LEU A 14 6.13 -13.88 1.90
N LYS A 15 7.36 -13.39 1.74
CA LYS A 15 8.55 -14.00 2.35
C LYS A 15 8.54 -13.88 3.87
N LEU A 16 7.87 -12.88 4.43
CA LEU A 16 7.75 -12.65 5.86
C LEU A 16 6.53 -13.34 6.49
N GLY A 17 5.76 -14.07 5.71
CA GLY A 17 4.68 -14.90 6.24
C GLY A 17 3.27 -14.50 5.84
N ALA A 18 3.09 -13.51 4.96
CA ALA A 18 1.75 -13.24 4.41
C ALA A 18 1.25 -14.46 3.65
N GLU A 19 -0.03 -14.76 3.79
CA GLU A 19 -0.64 -15.92 3.15
C GLU A 19 -0.78 -15.73 1.65
N VAL A 20 -1.31 -14.58 1.25
CA VAL A 20 -1.48 -14.18 -0.16
C VAL A 20 -1.21 -12.69 -0.29
N ALA A 21 -0.90 -12.24 -1.49
CA ALA A 21 -0.75 -10.84 -1.82
C ALA A 21 -1.34 -10.51 -3.17
N GLU A 22 -1.86 -9.30 -3.30
CA GLU A 22 -2.28 -8.71 -4.56
C GLU A 22 -1.48 -7.45 -4.83
N GLY A 23 -1.01 -7.29 -6.04
CA GLY A 23 -0.37 -6.08 -6.51
C GLY A 23 -1.17 -5.46 -7.64
N VAL A 24 -1.30 -4.16 -7.64
CA VAL A 24 -2.00 -3.41 -8.70
C VAL A 24 -1.04 -2.36 -9.25
N ASP A 25 -0.99 -2.24 -10.57
CA ASP A 25 -0.24 -1.18 -11.23
C ASP A 25 -0.95 -0.74 -12.52
N ILE A 26 -0.85 0.52 -12.85
CA ILE A 26 -1.42 1.05 -14.11
C ILE A 26 -0.57 0.67 -15.31
N ASP A 27 0.69 0.34 -15.11
CA ASP A 27 1.64 0.01 -16.18
C ASP A 27 1.68 -1.51 -16.40
N PRO A 28 1.28 -2.01 -17.60
CA PRO A 28 1.36 -3.43 -17.92
C PRO A 28 2.77 -4.02 -17.83
N MET A 29 3.81 -3.20 -18.05
CA MET A 29 5.21 -3.64 -17.92
C MET A 29 5.52 -3.98 -16.45
N CYS A 30 4.97 -3.24 -15.49
CA CYS A 30 5.14 -3.55 -14.07
C CYS A 30 4.49 -4.88 -13.71
N VAL A 31 3.33 -5.18 -14.27
CA VAL A 31 2.65 -6.47 -14.06
C VAL A 31 3.54 -7.62 -14.48
N ARG A 32 4.17 -7.52 -15.67
CA ARG A 32 5.09 -8.53 -16.17
C ARG A 32 6.32 -8.66 -15.26
N THR A 33 6.95 -7.54 -14.91
CA THR A 33 8.14 -7.52 -14.07
C THR A 33 7.87 -8.08 -12.68
N ALA A 34 6.76 -7.69 -12.05
CA ALA A 34 6.37 -8.20 -10.75
C ALA A 34 6.12 -9.72 -10.80
N GLY A 35 5.46 -10.20 -11.84
CA GLY A 35 5.25 -11.63 -12.05
C GLY A 35 6.54 -12.42 -12.20
N GLU A 36 7.49 -11.92 -12.98
CA GLU A 36 8.82 -12.54 -13.14
C GLU A 36 9.58 -12.58 -11.82
N ASN A 37 9.55 -11.48 -11.05
CA ASN A 37 10.19 -11.39 -9.74
C ASN A 37 9.56 -12.35 -8.72
N ALA A 38 8.24 -12.51 -8.76
CA ALA A 38 7.54 -13.48 -7.92
C ALA A 38 7.99 -14.92 -8.22
N GLN A 39 8.16 -15.26 -9.50
CA GLN A 39 8.67 -16.55 -9.90
C GLN A 39 10.10 -16.79 -9.42
N ARG A 40 10.97 -15.80 -9.57
CA ARG A 40 12.36 -15.88 -9.09
C ARG A 40 12.46 -16.07 -7.58
N ASN A 41 11.47 -15.58 -6.83
CA ASN A 41 11.45 -15.68 -5.38
C ASN A 41 10.57 -16.83 -4.86
N GLY A 42 10.02 -17.64 -5.74
CA GLY A 42 9.24 -18.82 -5.35
C GLY A 42 7.88 -18.53 -4.73
N VAL A 43 7.30 -17.36 -5.00
CA VAL A 43 6.02 -16.93 -4.40
C VAL A 43 4.94 -16.65 -5.45
N ALA A 44 5.16 -17.02 -6.71
CA ALA A 44 4.23 -16.73 -7.81
C ALA A 44 2.83 -17.33 -7.58
N ASP A 45 2.72 -18.45 -6.89
CA ASP A 45 1.45 -19.10 -6.56
C ASP A 45 0.61 -18.34 -5.52
N LYS A 46 1.23 -17.40 -4.79
CA LYS A 46 0.59 -16.61 -3.74
C LYS A 46 0.44 -15.13 -4.10
N PHE A 47 0.91 -14.73 -5.28
CA PHE A 47 0.92 -13.34 -5.70
C PHE A 47 0.10 -13.15 -6.97
N THR A 48 -0.98 -12.37 -6.87
CA THR A 48 -1.79 -11.96 -8.02
C THR A 48 -1.46 -10.52 -8.38
N VAL A 49 -1.10 -10.26 -9.62
CA VAL A 49 -0.77 -8.91 -10.11
C VAL A 49 -1.79 -8.50 -11.17
N LEU A 50 -2.38 -7.34 -10.99
CA LEU A 50 -3.45 -6.83 -11.85
C LEU A 50 -3.05 -5.49 -12.47
N VAL A 51 -3.42 -5.27 -13.73
CA VAL A 51 -3.33 -3.97 -14.39
C VAL A 51 -4.59 -3.19 -14.05
N GLY A 52 -4.44 -1.97 -13.57
CA GLY A 52 -5.56 -1.10 -13.29
C GLY A 52 -5.15 0.15 -12.56
N ASP A 53 -6.12 1.05 -12.39
CA ASP A 53 -5.92 2.26 -11.63
C ASP A 53 -6.00 1.92 -10.15
N LEU A 54 -4.97 2.27 -9.44
CA LEU A 54 -4.75 2.20 -7.99
C LEU A 54 -5.69 1.23 -7.24
N SER A 55 -6.89 1.67 -6.89
CA SER A 55 -7.85 0.87 -6.10
C SER A 55 -8.94 0.18 -6.91
N ASP A 56 -9.07 0.46 -8.23
CA ASP A 56 -10.18 -0.05 -9.04
C ASP A 56 -10.21 -1.56 -9.15
N GLN A 57 -9.05 -2.19 -9.15
CA GLN A 57 -8.92 -3.64 -9.28
C GLN A 57 -8.87 -4.36 -7.92
N ALA A 58 -8.69 -3.60 -6.83
CA ALA A 58 -8.67 -4.18 -5.50
C ALA A 58 -10.08 -4.54 -5.06
N SER A 59 -10.25 -5.73 -4.52
CA SER A 59 -11.54 -6.21 -4.05
C SER A 59 -11.37 -7.01 -2.76
N GLY A 60 -12.30 -6.85 -1.84
CA GLY A 60 -12.29 -7.56 -0.57
C GLY A 60 -11.69 -6.75 0.56
N GLU A 61 -11.32 -7.43 1.61
CA GLU A 61 -10.76 -6.83 2.81
C GLU A 61 -9.34 -7.32 3.02
N TYR A 62 -8.43 -6.37 3.27
CA TYR A 62 -7.01 -6.64 3.42
C TYR A 62 -6.53 -6.31 4.83
N ASN A 63 -5.61 -7.11 5.32
CA ASN A 63 -4.99 -6.90 6.64
C ASN A 63 -3.87 -5.85 6.58
N ILE A 64 -3.16 -5.80 5.45
CA ILE A 64 -2.10 -4.81 5.22
C ILE A 64 -2.27 -4.26 3.80
N ILE A 65 -2.28 -2.94 3.67
CA ILE A 65 -2.29 -2.26 2.38
C ILE A 65 -1.05 -1.37 2.34
N THR A 66 -0.24 -1.53 1.31
CA THR A 66 0.96 -0.74 1.10
C THR A 66 0.82 0.12 -0.15
N ALA A 67 1.40 1.31 -0.12
CA ALA A 67 1.51 2.19 -1.28
C ALA A 67 2.79 3.00 -1.17
N ASN A 68 3.78 2.66 -1.99
CA ASN A 68 5.03 3.41 -2.08
C ASN A 68 4.98 4.23 -3.37
N ILE A 69 4.30 5.35 -3.31
CA ILE A 69 4.01 6.23 -4.45
C ILE A 69 4.17 7.69 -4.01
N VAL A 70 4.20 8.62 -4.97
CA VAL A 70 4.38 10.04 -4.66
C VAL A 70 3.21 10.61 -3.84
N ALA A 71 3.44 11.69 -3.11
CA ALA A 71 2.47 12.28 -2.19
C ALA A 71 1.12 12.59 -2.85
N ALA A 72 1.11 13.15 -4.06
CA ALA A 72 -0.13 13.43 -4.79
C ALA A 72 -0.95 12.17 -5.04
N ALA A 73 -0.30 11.05 -5.37
CA ALA A 73 -0.97 9.77 -5.59
C ALA A 73 -1.50 9.18 -4.28
N ILE A 74 -0.77 9.31 -3.17
CA ILE A 74 -1.25 8.92 -1.84
C ILE A 74 -2.54 9.69 -1.50
N LEU A 75 -2.55 11.00 -1.73
CA LEU A 75 -3.71 11.84 -1.44
C LEU A 75 -4.93 11.45 -2.28
N SER A 76 -4.74 11.14 -3.56
CA SER A 76 -5.79 10.64 -4.44
C SER A 76 -6.33 9.29 -4.00
N LEU A 77 -5.45 8.41 -3.53
CA LEU A 77 -5.80 7.06 -3.11
C LEU A 77 -6.52 7.03 -1.77
N ALA A 78 -6.14 7.90 -0.83
CA ALA A 78 -6.52 7.82 0.57
C ALA A 78 -8.04 7.64 0.82
N PRO A 79 -8.95 8.36 0.14
CA PRO A 79 -10.40 8.19 0.37
C PRO A 79 -10.92 6.78 0.05
N HIS A 80 -10.21 6.02 -0.78
CA HIS A 80 -10.61 4.68 -1.22
C HIS A 80 -10.04 3.56 -0.33
N VAL A 81 -9.14 3.87 0.59
CA VAL A 81 -8.43 2.87 1.38
C VAL A 81 -9.27 2.29 2.52
N PRO A 82 -10.01 3.07 3.33
CA PRO A 82 -10.71 2.51 4.49
C PRO A 82 -11.66 1.37 4.15
N VAL A 83 -12.35 1.44 3.02
CA VAL A 83 -13.31 0.40 2.60
C VAL A 83 -12.61 -0.93 2.28
N LEU A 84 -11.32 -0.89 1.99
CA LEU A 84 -10.52 -2.08 1.69
C LEU A 84 -9.85 -2.68 2.93
N MET A 85 -9.95 -2.02 4.08
CA MET A 85 -9.26 -2.43 5.29
C MET A 85 -10.13 -3.37 6.13
N ALA A 86 -9.61 -4.55 6.42
CA ALA A 86 -10.19 -5.46 7.40
C ALA A 86 -10.09 -4.84 8.82
N PRO A 87 -10.91 -5.31 9.78
CA PRO A 87 -10.74 -4.90 11.18
C PRO A 87 -9.31 -5.16 11.66
N GLY A 88 -8.68 -4.16 12.29
CA GLY A 88 -7.30 -4.25 12.76
C GLY A 88 -6.24 -4.05 11.69
N ALA A 89 -6.62 -3.76 10.45
CA ALA A 89 -5.69 -3.59 9.34
C ALA A 89 -4.80 -2.35 9.49
N ARG A 90 -3.71 -2.35 8.75
CA ARG A 90 -2.78 -1.21 8.65
C ARG A 90 -2.62 -0.77 7.21
N PHE A 91 -2.58 0.53 7.01
CA PHE A 91 -2.20 1.16 5.75
C PHE A 91 -0.83 1.80 5.90
N ILE A 92 0.10 1.43 5.03
CA ILE A 92 1.48 1.90 5.04
C ILE A 92 1.72 2.72 3.79
N ALA A 93 1.81 4.04 3.94
CA ALA A 93 2.09 4.97 2.87
C ALA A 93 3.55 5.41 2.95
N SER A 94 4.30 5.25 1.87
CA SER A 94 5.71 5.63 1.79
C SER A 94 6.03 6.27 0.44
N GLY A 95 7.28 6.65 0.23
CA GLY A 95 7.65 7.38 -0.99
C GLY A 95 7.30 8.86 -0.93
N ILE A 96 7.06 9.40 0.25
CA ILE A 96 6.64 10.78 0.50
C ILE A 96 7.87 11.61 0.83
N ILE A 97 8.08 12.72 0.10
CA ILE A 97 9.14 13.66 0.45
C ILE A 97 8.75 14.44 1.72
N ASP A 98 9.73 14.78 2.55
CA ASP A 98 9.49 15.39 3.86
C ASP A 98 8.77 16.75 3.77
N GLU A 99 8.98 17.52 2.71
CA GLU A 99 8.30 18.80 2.48
C GLU A 99 6.78 18.64 2.36
N ARG A 100 6.30 17.45 1.99
CA ARG A 100 4.88 17.16 1.82
C ARG A 100 4.28 16.33 2.97
N ARG A 101 5.05 16.05 4.00
CA ARG A 101 4.60 15.26 5.15
C ARG A 101 3.30 15.77 5.76
N ASP A 102 3.25 17.06 6.11
CA ASP A 102 2.11 17.64 6.83
C ASP A 102 0.84 17.65 5.96
N GLU A 103 1.00 17.92 4.67
CA GLU A 103 -0.10 17.86 3.69
C GLU A 103 -0.68 16.44 3.63
N VAL A 104 0.19 15.43 3.55
CA VAL A 104 -0.24 14.03 3.48
C VAL A 104 -0.90 13.61 4.80
N LEU A 105 -0.34 13.95 5.94
CA LEU A 105 -0.95 13.67 7.25
C LEU A 105 -2.36 14.24 7.34
N THR A 106 -2.55 15.48 6.92
CA THR A 106 -3.86 16.13 6.91
C THR A 106 -4.84 15.40 5.99
N GLY A 107 -4.40 15.03 4.79
CA GLY A 107 -5.24 14.31 3.82
C GLY A 107 -5.62 12.91 4.28
N LEU A 108 -4.72 12.19 4.92
CA LEU A 108 -5.00 10.87 5.48
C LEU A 108 -6.06 10.94 6.58
N LYS A 109 -5.94 11.89 7.49
CA LYS A 109 -6.94 12.11 8.55
C LYS A 109 -8.31 12.45 7.97
N ALA A 110 -8.34 13.33 6.97
CA ALA A 110 -9.59 13.72 6.28
C ALA A 110 -10.25 12.53 5.57
N ALA A 111 -9.47 11.54 5.15
CA ALA A 111 -9.95 10.36 4.46
C ALA A 111 -10.43 9.23 5.40
N GLY A 112 -10.36 9.42 6.71
CA GLY A 112 -10.76 8.41 7.69
C GLY A 112 -9.63 7.45 8.08
N LEU A 113 -8.39 7.90 7.96
CA LEU A 113 -7.19 7.15 8.32
C LEU A 113 -6.46 7.88 9.44
N THR A 114 -6.19 7.19 10.54
CA THR A 114 -5.50 7.77 11.69
C THR A 114 -4.03 7.35 11.68
N PRO A 115 -3.10 8.30 11.47
CA PRO A 115 -1.68 7.99 11.59
C PRO A 115 -1.33 7.54 13.02
N ILE A 116 -0.66 6.39 13.13
CA ILE A 116 -0.20 5.84 14.40
C ILE A 116 1.31 5.85 14.53
N GLU A 117 2.03 5.95 13.41
CA GLU A 117 3.49 6.01 13.40
C GLU A 117 3.94 6.79 12.17
N VAL A 118 4.92 7.67 12.34
CA VAL A 118 5.57 8.40 11.26
C VAL A 118 7.07 8.14 11.37
N LYS A 119 7.66 7.64 10.30
CA LYS A 119 9.09 7.38 10.22
C LYS A 119 9.70 8.26 9.14
N GLU A 120 10.83 8.87 9.44
CA GLU A 120 11.57 9.69 8.48
C GLU A 120 13.00 9.19 8.36
N LYS A 121 13.49 9.15 7.13
CA LYS A 121 14.87 8.76 6.86
C LYS A 121 15.33 9.44 5.58
N ARG A 122 16.39 10.23 5.69
CA ARG A 122 17.05 10.89 4.54
C ARG A 122 16.10 11.68 3.64
N GLY A 123 15.15 12.40 4.25
CA GLY A 123 14.18 13.21 3.52
C GLY A 123 12.96 12.45 3.00
N TRP A 124 12.86 11.16 3.30
CA TRP A 124 11.71 10.32 2.95
C TRP A 124 10.87 10.01 4.17
N VAL A 125 9.56 9.98 3.97
CA VAL A 125 8.57 9.76 5.04
C VAL A 125 7.76 8.51 4.76
N CYS A 126 7.54 7.72 5.81
CA CYS A 126 6.63 6.58 5.82
C CYS A 126 5.62 6.80 6.93
N ILE A 127 4.33 6.65 6.61
CA ILE A 127 3.23 6.85 7.55
C ILE A 127 2.45 5.57 7.66
N ILE A 128 2.26 5.07 8.89
CA ILE A 128 1.45 3.90 9.17
C ILE A 128 0.15 4.38 9.78
N CYS A 129 -0.98 3.94 9.22
CA CYS A 129 -2.32 4.34 9.64
C CYS A 129 -3.17 3.14 10.04
N LYS A 130 -4.10 3.39 10.95
CA LYS A 130 -5.25 2.52 11.22
C LYS A 130 -6.52 3.21 10.71
N LYS A 131 -7.62 2.47 10.64
CA LYS A 131 -8.93 3.03 10.31
C LYS A 131 -9.44 3.87 11.49
N SER A 132 -9.91 5.08 11.23
CA SER A 132 -10.23 6.06 12.27
C SER A 132 -11.32 5.63 13.25
N ASP A 133 -12.27 4.81 12.80
CA ASP A 133 -13.42 4.38 13.62
C ASP A 133 -13.14 3.11 14.43
N GLU A 134 -11.93 2.57 14.35
CA GLU A 134 -11.56 1.39 15.10
C GLU A 134 -11.25 1.74 16.56
N LYS A 135 -11.95 1.09 17.48
CA LYS A 135 -11.59 1.16 18.90
C LYS A 135 -10.29 0.40 19.09
N GLU A 136 -9.39 0.97 19.86
CA GLU A 136 -8.20 0.26 20.31
C GLU A 136 -8.62 -0.93 21.16
N ALA A 137 -8.14 -2.09 20.77
CA ALA A 137 -8.35 -3.29 21.55
C ALA A 137 -7.39 -3.34 22.72
#